data_8038436ad10585eea48982523d4b8618
#
_entry.id   8038436ad10585eea48982523d4b8618
#
_cell.length_a   1.000
_cell.length_b   1.000
_cell.length_c   1.000
_cell.angle_alpha   90.00
_cell.angle_beta   90.00
_cell.angle_gamma   90.00
#
_symmetry.space_group_name_H-M   'P 1'
#
loop_
_entity.id
_entity.type
_entity.pdbx_description
1 polymer ?
#
loop_
_entity_poly.entity_id
_entity_poly.type
_entity_poly.pdbx_seq_one_letter_code
_entity_poly.pdbx_strand_id
1 'polypeptide(L)' 'MENQIWLQHVGYKNAVKAETLKVGDVLMWNWGYTSTITNIIKVSAKSILFETKSDDSGNVYQRRLAKNRLVAKVN' A
#
# COMPACT_ATOMS: atom_id res chain seq x y z
N MET A 1 -1.15 10.98 16.92
CA MET A 1 0.00 10.04 16.95
C MET A 1 0.04 9.29 15.64
N GLU A 2 1.17 9.29 14.99
CA GLU A 2 1.32 8.60 13.72
C GLU A 2 1.50 7.10 13.94
N ASN A 3 0.86 6.30 13.10
CA ASN A 3 1.06 4.87 13.10
C ASN A 3 2.32 4.53 12.31
N GLN A 4 3.03 3.53 12.79
CA GLN A 4 4.22 3.02 12.11
C GLN A 4 4.15 1.51 12.01
N ILE A 5 4.71 0.96 10.93
CA ILE A 5 4.90 -0.48 10.79
C ILE A 5 6.36 -0.76 10.51
N TRP A 6 6.81 -1.94 10.92
CA TRP A 6 8.17 -2.38 10.67
C TRP A 6 8.23 -3.20 9.39
N LEU A 7 9.14 -2.82 8.49
CA LEU A 7 9.37 -3.53 7.24
C LEU A 7 10.73 -4.22 7.31
N GLN A 8 10.77 -5.46 6.91
CA GLN A 8 12.00 -6.27 6.92
C GLN A 8 13.07 -5.61 6.04
N HIS A 9 14.27 -5.47 6.57
CA HIS A 9 15.44 -4.83 5.93
C HIS A 9 15.25 -3.35 5.59
N VAL A 10 14.24 -2.70 6.15
CA VAL A 10 13.99 -1.27 5.96
C VAL A 10 13.91 -0.55 7.31
N GLY A 11 13.16 -1.13 8.26
CA GLY A 11 12.89 -0.51 9.56
C GLY A 11 11.48 0.04 9.63
N TYR A 12 11.26 0.98 10.56
CA TYR A 12 9.94 1.58 10.77
C TYR A 12 9.63 2.63 9.70
N LYS A 13 8.42 2.57 9.20
CA LYS A 13 7.88 3.55 8.25
C LYS A 13 6.50 4.01 8.69
N ASN A 14 6.17 5.26 8.37
CA ASN A 14 4.83 5.78 8.62
C ASN A 14 3.81 4.95 7.86
N ALA A 15 2.71 4.64 8.53
CA ALA A 15 1.68 3.80 7.97
C ALA A 15 0.31 4.47 8.07
N VAL A 16 -0.54 4.16 7.12
CA VAL A 16 -1.93 4.62 7.09
C VAL A 16 -2.84 3.43 6.89
N LYS A 17 -4.10 3.57 7.27
CA LYS A 17 -5.10 2.53 6.99
C LYS A 17 -5.37 2.45 5.49
N ALA A 18 -5.53 1.22 4.98
CA ALA A 18 -5.77 1.01 3.55
C ALA A 18 -6.98 1.78 3.03
N GLU A 19 -8.00 1.99 3.87
CA GLU A 19 -9.21 2.73 3.47
C GLU A 19 -8.95 4.21 3.16
N THR A 20 -7.81 4.76 3.57
CA THR A 20 -7.45 6.15 3.28
C THR A 20 -6.63 6.32 2.01
N LEU A 21 -6.28 5.22 1.36
CA LEU A 21 -5.43 5.26 0.16
C LEU A 21 -6.21 5.72 -1.06
N LYS A 22 -5.48 6.35 -1.98
CA LYS A 22 -6.05 6.85 -3.24
C LYS A 22 -5.08 6.60 -4.38
N VAL A 23 -5.57 6.73 -5.59
CA VAL A 23 -4.73 6.61 -6.80
C VAL A 23 -3.60 7.62 -6.74
N GLY A 24 -2.39 7.16 -7.04
CA GLY A 24 -1.16 7.94 -6.96
C GLY A 24 -0.38 7.75 -5.68
N ASP A 25 -0.97 7.14 -4.65
CA ASP A 25 -0.23 6.84 -3.42
C ASP A 25 0.81 5.76 -3.68
N VAL A 26 1.99 5.95 -3.07
CA VAL A 26 3.12 5.01 -3.19
C VAL A 26 3.24 4.24 -1.89
N LEU A 27 3.22 2.91 -1.99
CA LEU A 27 3.33 2.00 -0.85
C LEU A 27 4.71 1.35 -0.84
N MET A 28 5.25 1.14 0.36
CA MET A 28 6.51 0.43 0.52
C MET A 28 6.26 -0.91 1.22
N TRP A 29 6.98 -1.93 0.78
CA TRP A 29 6.90 -3.29 1.28
C TRP A 29 8.24 -3.71 1.88
N ASN A 30 8.29 -4.94 2.41
CA ASN A 30 9.54 -5.51 2.90
C ASN A 30 10.63 -5.39 1.83
N TRP A 31 11.87 -5.22 2.25
CA TRP A 31 13.04 -5.06 1.40
C TRP A 31 13.11 -3.72 0.65
N GLY A 32 12.20 -2.80 0.95
CA GLY A 32 12.20 -1.48 0.35
C GLY A 32 11.55 -1.40 -1.03
N TYR A 33 10.89 -2.46 -1.49
CA TYR A 33 10.16 -2.42 -2.75
C TYR A 33 8.97 -1.47 -2.64
N THR A 34 8.76 -0.69 -3.69
CA THR A 34 7.63 0.24 -3.74
C THR A 34 6.70 -0.09 -4.90
N SER A 35 5.44 0.26 -4.72
CA SER A 35 4.44 0.18 -5.78
C SER A 35 3.50 1.37 -5.68
N THR A 36 2.99 1.80 -6.84
CA THR A 36 2.09 2.94 -6.94
C THR A 36 0.68 2.43 -7.22
N ILE A 37 -0.31 2.95 -6.48
CA ILE A 37 -1.71 2.63 -6.72
C ILE A 37 -2.14 3.32 -8.02
N THR A 38 -2.55 2.51 -9.00
CA THR A 38 -2.99 3.00 -10.31
C THR A 38 -4.50 3.00 -10.47
N ASN A 39 -5.20 2.18 -9.67
CA ASN A 39 -6.66 2.13 -9.72
C ASN A 39 -7.22 1.53 -8.44
N ILE A 40 -8.44 1.94 -8.09
CA ILE A 40 -9.23 1.29 -7.05
C ILE A 40 -10.32 0.51 -7.78
N ILE A 41 -10.16 -0.83 -7.82
CA ILE A 41 -11.01 -1.68 -8.65
C ILE A 41 -12.36 -1.93 -7.99
N LYS A 42 -12.34 -2.23 -6.67
CA LYS A 42 -13.55 -2.57 -5.96
C LYS A 42 -13.44 -2.23 -4.48
N VAL A 43 -14.48 -1.64 -3.94
CA VAL A 43 -14.60 -1.38 -2.49
C VAL A 43 -15.70 -2.29 -1.96
N SER A 44 -15.34 -3.16 -1.01
CA SER A 44 -16.27 -4.04 -0.31
C SER A 44 -16.46 -3.55 1.12
N ALA A 45 -17.32 -4.23 1.89
CA ALA A 45 -17.61 -3.81 3.27
C ALA A 45 -16.35 -3.78 4.15
N LYS A 46 -15.43 -4.74 3.98
CA LYS A 46 -14.27 -4.92 4.86
C LYS A 46 -12.94 -4.80 4.14
N SER A 47 -12.92 -4.74 2.83
CA SER A 47 -11.67 -4.75 2.05
C SER A 47 -11.79 -3.88 0.81
N ILE A 48 -10.62 -3.57 0.22
CA ILE A 48 -10.53 -2.82 -1.02
C ILE A 48 -9.58 -3.57 -1.94
N LEU A 49 -9.98 -3.73 -3.21
CA LEU A 49 -9.14 -4.31 -4.24
C LEU A 49 -8.49 -3.19 -5.02
N PHE A 50 -7.17 -3.10 -4.92
CA PHE A 50 -6.36 -2.10 -5.62
C PHE A 50 -5.66 -2.72 -6.82
N GLU A 51 -5.46 -1.90 -7.85
CA GLU A 51 -4.46 -2.18 -8.87
C GLU A 51 -3.21 -1.38 -8.54
N THR A 52 -2.07 -2.06 -8.50
CA THR A 52 -0.79 -1.43 -8.20
C THR A 52 0.23 -1.77 -9.26
N LYS A 53 1.12 -0.83 -9.54
CA LYS A 53 2.23 -1.01 -10.46
C LYS A 53 3.52 -1.01 -9.67
N SER A 54 4.30 -2.09 -9.80
CA SER A 54 5.62 -2.16 -9.17
C SER A 54 6.55 -1.12 -9.80
N ASP A 55 7.14 -0.27 -8.97
CA ASP A 55 8.05 0.78 -9.45
C ASP A 55 9.36 0.18 -9.94
N ASP A 56 9.73 -1.01 -9.45
CA ASP A 56 10.96 -1.70 -9.83
C ASP A 56 10.81 -2.40 -11.17
N SER A 57 9.80 -3.25 -11.32
CA SER A 57 9.63 -4.08 -12.53
C SER A 57 8.67 -3.50 -13.56
N GLY A 58 7.81 -2.56 -13.15
CA GLY A 58 6.74 -2.04 -14.01
C GLY A 58 5.55 -2.98 -14.16
N ASN A 59 5.58 -4.14 -13.51
CA ASN A 59 4.47 -5.09 -13.56
C ASN A 59 3.28 -4.58 -12.77
N VAL A 60 2.10 -4.93 -13.26
CA VAL A 60 0.82 -4.53 -12.65
C VAL A 60 0.22 -5.72 -11.93
N TYR A 61 -0.21 -5.50 -10.69
CA TYR A 61 -0.80 -6.52 -9.83
C TYR A 61 -2.10 -6.03 -9.24
N GLN A 62 -3.00 -6.96 -8.93
CA GLN A 62 -4.14 -6.69 -8.09
C GLN A 62 -3.81 -7.09 -6.66
N ARG A 63 -4.18 -6.22 -5.71
CA ARG A 63 -3.90 -6.47 -4.29
C ARG A 63 -5.13 -6.12 -3.47
N ARG A 64 -5.60 -7.11 -2.71
CA ARG A 64 -6.72 -6.91 -1.79
C ARG A 64 -6.18 -6.61 -0.40
N LEU A 65 -6.64 -5.52 0.19
CA LEU A 65 -6.25 -5.10 1.54
C LEU A 65 -7.48 -4.92 2.40
N ALA A 66 -7.41 -5.39 3.65
CA ALA A 66 -8.44 -5.06 4.64
C ALA A 66 -8.44 -3.55 4.86
N LYS A 67 -9.63 -2.95 5.04
CA LYS A 67 -9.76 -1.50 5.19
C LYS A 67 -8.97 -0.94 6.36
N ASN A 68 -8.87 -1.71 7.46
CA ASN A 68 -8.15 -1.27 8.66
C ASN A 68 -6.69 -1.71 8.69
N ARG A 69 -6.20 -2.37 7.65
CA ARG A 69 -4.81 -2.79 7.60
C ARG A 69 -3.90 -1.56 7.44
N LEU A 70 -2.82 -1.53 8.25
CA LEU A 70 -1.81 -0.50 8.13
C LEU A 70 -0.82 -0.88 7.04
N VAL A 71 -0.56 0.06 6.14
CA VAL A 71 0.42 -0.08 5.06
C VAL A 71 1.32 1.14 5.05
N ALA A 72 2.58 0.94 4.69
CA ALA A 72 3.54 2.03 4.64
C ALA A 72 3.28 2.89 3.39
N LYS A 73 3.03 4.18 3.62
CA LYS A 73 2.85 5.16 2.55
C LYS A 73 4.04 6.09 2.57
N VAL A 74 4.73 6.24 1.44
CA VAL A 74 6.01 6.95 1.37
C VAL A 74 5.98 8.21 0.51
N ASN A 75 4.82 8.67 0.14
CA ASN A 75 4.71 9.94 -0.59
C ASN A 75 3.73 10.91 0.07
#